data_f7148fb3f1261a043bcfc41a8c04b76b
#
_entry.id   f7148fb3f1261a043bcfc41a8c04b76b
#
_cell.length_a   1.000
_cell.length_b   1.000
_cell.length_c   1.000
_cell.angle_alpha   90.00
_cell.angle_beta   90.00
_cell.angle_gamma   90.00
#
_symmetry.space_group_name_H-M   'P 1'
#
loop_
_entity.id
_entity.type
_entity.pdbx_description
1 polymer ?
#
loop_
_entity_poly.entity_id
_entity_poly.type
_entity_poly.pdbx_seq_one_letter_code
_entity_poly.pdbx_strand_id
1 'polypeptide(L)'
;WTIDGGVSITSIPTEARTKVDIRSESPASIDEMAQLLTACVERALQVENERATSRLSARLREIGSRPSGRLPDDASILNHVRAVDAHLGIRSQVHCASTDANIPLSLNLPAISIGAGGQGGGAHTPSEWFHPAGRERGLTRILLVLALLLREP
;
A
#
# COMPACT_ATOMS: atom_id res chain seq x y z
N TRP A 1 0.87 -0.13 -11.87
CA TRP A 1 0.65 -1.20 -12.85
C TRP A 1 1.82 -1.30 -13.81
N THR A 2 2.06 -2.49 -14.34
CA THR A 2 3.06 -2.76 -15.38
C THR A 2 2.41 -3.61 -16.46
N ILE A 3 2.91 -3.48 -17.69
CA ILE A 3 2.54 -4.35 -18.81
C ILE A 3 3.83 -4.88 -19.44
N ASP A 4 3.83 -6.16 -19.78
CA ASP A 4 4.93 -6.87 -20.41
C ASP A 4 4.37 -7.82 -21.45
N GLY A 5 5.12 -8.04 -22.54
CA GLY A 5 4.70 -8.96 -23.61
C GLY A 5 5.51 -8.76 -24.89
N GLY A 6 5.50 -9.81 -25.72
CA GLY A 6 6.20 -9.84 -26.99
C GLY A 6 7.65 -10.31 -26.91
N VAL A 7 8.20 -10.68 -28.07
CA VAL A 7 9.58 -11.17 -28.23
C VAL A 7 10.39 -10.34 -29.22
N SER A 8 9.72 -9.49 -30.02
CA SER A 8 10.33 -8.65 -31.06
C SER A 8 9.44 -7.46 -31.35
N ILE A 9 10.05 -6.36 -31.76
CA ILE A 9 9.35 -5.11 -32.16
C ILE A 9 8.55 -5.28 -33.46
N THR A 10 8.82 -6.32 -34.24
CA THR A 10 8.20 -6.59 -35.55
C THR A 10 7.21 -7.77 -35.52
N SER A 11 6.96 -8.37 -34.37
CA SER A 11 6.05 -9.52 -34.22
C SER A 11 4.84 -9.17 -33.36
N ILE A 12 3.72 -9.82 -33.68
CA ILE A 12 2.52 -9.77 -32.84
C ILE A 12 2.78 -10.63 -31.60
N PRO A 13 2.62 -10.09 -30.38
CA PRO A 13 2.81 -10.86 -29.15
C PRO A 13 1.81 -12.03 -29.06
N THR A 14 2.28 -13.20 -28.66
CA THR A 14 1.41 -14.34 -28.35
C THR A 14 0.84 -14.27 -26.94
N GLU A 15 1.46 -13.47 -26.06
CA GLU A 15 1.05 -13.27 -24.68
C GLU A 15 1.38 -11.83 -24.25
N ALA A 16 0.48 -11.24 -23.47
CA ALA A 16 0.76 -10.02 -22.71
C ALA A 16 0.37 -10.25 -21.25
N ARG A 17 1.18 -9.72 -20.33
CA ARG A 17 0.94 -9.79 -18.88
C ARG A 17 0.84 -8.40 -18.30
N THR A 18 -0.20 -8.18 -17.51
CA THR A 18 -0.37 -6.93 -16.77
C THR A 18 -0.41 -7.23 -15.28
N LYS A 19 0.32 -6.47 -14.48
CA LYS A 19 0.23 -6.48 -13.02
C LYS A 19 -0.47 -5.21 -12.57
N VAL A 20 -1.52 -5.37 -11.77
CA VAL A 20 -2.31 -4.28 -11.21
C VAL A 20 -2.22 -4.36 -9.70
N ASP A 21 -1.98 -3.24 -9.04
CA ASP A 21 -1.98 -3.07 -7.59
C ASP A 21 -3.11 -2.08 -7.25
N ILE A 22 -4.07 -2.54 -6.43
CA ILE A 22 -5.23 -1.77 -6.00
C ILE A 22 -5.06 -1.51 -4.51
N ARG A 23 -5.16 -0.24 -4.09
CA ARG A 23 -5.02 0.17 -2.69
C ARG A 23 -6.15 1.10 -2.28
N SER A 24 -6.72 0.85 -1.11
CA SER A 24 -7.73 1.70 -0.48
C SER A 24 -7.74 1.47 1.03
N GLU A 25 -8.20 2.44 1.80
CA GLU A 25 -8.56 2.29 3.21
C GLU A 25 -9.90 1.54 3.39
N SER A 26 -10.70 1.47 2.32
CA SER A 26 -12.01 0.82 2.31
C SER A 26 -11.94 -0.55 1.63
N PRO A 27 -12.24 -1.65 2.33
CA PRO A 27 -12.36 -2.97 1.73
C PRO A 27 -13.37 -3.00 0.59
N ALA A 28 -14.54 -2.37 0.76
CA ALA A 28 -15.58 -2.31 -0.26
C ALA A 28 -15.09 -1.66 -1.57
N SER A 29 -14.26 -0.61 -1.47
CA SER A 29 -13.68 0.03 -2.66
C SER A 29 -12.66 -0.87 -3.36
N ILE A 30 -11.93 -1.71 -2.63
CA ILE A 30 -11.02 -2.71 -3.23
C ILE A 30 -11.82 -3.74 -4.00
N ASP A 31 -12.90 -4.26 -3.40
CA ASP A 31 -13.78 -5.25 -4.02
C ASP A 31 -14.46 -4.69 -5.27
N GLU A 32 -14.98 -3.46 -5.22
CA GLU A 32 -15.57 -2.78 -6.35
C GLU A 32 -14.57 -2.61 -7.51
N MET A 33 -13.34 -2.19 -7.22
CA MET A 33 -12.31 -2.03 -8.23
C MET A 33 -11.86 -3.37 -8.83
N ALA A 34 -11.81 -4.43 -8.03
CA ALA A 34 -11.49 -5.78 -8.51
C ALA A 34 -12.58 -6.32 -9.44
N GLN A 35 -13.86 -6.11 -9.08
CA GLN A 35 -15.00 -6.46 -9.92
C GLN A 35 -15.00 -5.67 -11.23
N LEU A 36 -14.75 -4.36 -11.16
CA LEU A 36 -14.66 -3.50 -12.34
C LEU A 36 -13.53 -3.95 -13.28
N LEU A 37 -12.36 -4.29 -12.73
CA LEU A 37 -11.23 -4.81 -13.51
C LEU A 37 -11.63 -6.10 -14.23
N THR A 38 -12.30 -7.01 -13.53
CA THR A 38 -12.79 -8.28 -14.11
C THR A 38 -13.75 -8.01 -15.27
N ALA A 39 -14.77 -7.18 -15.04
CA ALA A 39 -15.75 -6.82 -16.06
C ALA A 39 -15.12 -6.13 -17.30
N CYS A 40 -14.13 -5.25 -17.07
CA CYS A 40 -13.39 -4.62 -18.16
C CYS A 40 -12.61 -5.63 -19.01
N VAL A 41 -11.95 -6.59 -18.38
CA VAL A 41 -11.20 -7.65 -19.09
C VAL A 41 -12.15 -8.54 -19.88
N GLU A 42 -13.26 -8.97 -19.30
CA GLU A 42 -14.28 -9.79 -19.98
C GLU A 42 -14.86 -9.07 -21.19
N ARG A 43 -15.22 -7.79 -21.02
CA ARG A 43 -15.74 -6.97 -22.13
C ARG A 43 -14.71 -6.77 -23.24
N ALA A 44 -13.47 -6.46 -22.89
CA ALA A 44 -12.40 -6.31 -23.87
C ALA A 44 -12.16 -7.60 -24.65
N LEU A 45 -12.15 -8.75 -23.94
CA LEU A 45 -12.00 -10.06 -24.54
C LEU A 45 -13.14 -10.40 -25.51
N GLN A 46 -14.38 -10.06 -25.15
CA GLN A 46 -15.54 -10.25 -26.02
C GLN A 46 -15.39 -9.42 -27.30
N VAL A 47 -15.14 -8.13 -27.18
CA VAL A 47 -14.97 -7.21 -28.31
C VAL A 47 -13.86 -7.64 -29.26
N GLU A 48 -12.72 -8.08 -28.70
CA GLU A 48 -11.61 -8.54 -29.52
C GLU A 48 -11.93 -9.87 -30.23
N ASN A 49 -12.59 -10.81 -29.56
CA ASN A 49 -12.96 -12.11 -30.14
C ASN A 49 -14.04 -12.02 -31.23
N GLU A 50 -14.82 -10.94 -31.27
CA GLU A 50 -15.80 -10.72 -32.36
C GLU A 50 -15.14 -10.42 -33.72
N ARG A 51 -13.90 -9.90 -33.70
CA ARG A 51 -13.14 -9.51 -34.90
C ARG A 51 -11.84 -10.30 -35.09
N ALA A 52 -11.44 -11.11 -34.13
CA ALA A 52 -10.19 -11.84 -34.18
C ALA A 52 -10.30 -13.07 -35.10
N THR A 53 -9.22 -13.36 -35.80
CA THR A 53 -9.09 -14.60 -36.60
C THR A 53 -8.75 -15.83 -35.74
N SER A 54 -8.23 -15.62 -34.54
CA SER A 54 -7.91 -16.63 -33.54
C SER A 54 -8.51 -16.22 -32.19
N ARG A 55 -9.00 -17.21 -31.44
CA ARG A 55 -9.64 -16.94 -30.14
C ARG A 55 -8.61 -16.52 -29.10
N LEU A 56 -8.82 -15.35 -28.50
CA LEU A 56 -8.09 -14.86 -27.37
C LEU A 56 -8.67 -15.42 -26.06
N SER A 57 -7.81 -15.58 -25.07
CA SER A 57 -8.21 -15.92 -23.72
C SER A 57 -7.51 -15.00 -22.73
N ALA A 58 -8.14 -14.73 -21.58
CA ALA A 58 -7.56 -13.99 -20.49
C ALA A 58 -7.69 -14.79 -19.19
N ARG A 59 -6.72 -14.62 -18.30
CA ARG A 59 -6.73 -15.20 -16.96
C ARG A 59 -6.36 -14.14 -15.94
N LEU A 60 -7.30 -13.81 -15.07
CA LEU A 60 -7.02 -13.01 -13.89
C LEU A 60 -6.60 -13.94 -12.74
N ARG A 61 -5.56 -13.54 -12.02
CA ARG A 61 -5.09 -14.25 -10.85
C ARG A 61 -4.68 -13.26 -9.78
N GLU A 62 -5.32 -13.32 -8.64
CA GLU A 62 -4.84 -12.66 -7.44
C GLU A 62 -3.52 -13.30 -7.00
N ILE A 63 -2.48 -12.47 -6.83
CA ILE A 63 -1.13 -12.89 -6.45
C ILE A 63 -0.77 -12.50 -5.03
N GLY A 64 -1.57 -11.66 -4.41
CA GLY A 64 -1.42 -11.26 -3.02
C GLY A 64 -2.57 -10.37 -2.60
N SER A 65 -2.93 -10.48 -1.33
CA SER A 65 -3.92 -9.64 -0.68
C SER A 65 -3.41 -9.24 0.70
N ARG A 66 -3.69 -7.99 1.07
CA ARG A 66 -3.47 -7.49 2.42
C ARG A 66 -4.75 -6.78 2.84
N PRO A 67 -5.32 -7.10 4.01
CA PRO A 67 -6.54 -6.47 4.45
C PRO A 67 -6.35 -4.97 4.59
N SER A 68 -7.38 -4.21 4.31
CA SER A 68 -7.40 -2.77 4.50
C SER A 68 -8.13 -2.41 5.80
N GLY A 69 -7.81 -1.24 6.32
CA GLY A 69 -8.46 -0.67 7.49
C GLY A 69 -8.09 0.79 7.65
N ARG A 70 -8.91 1.53 8.38
CA ARG A 70 -8.69 2.95 8.63
C ARG A 70 -8.55 3.21 10.12
N LEU A 71 -7.55 3.99 10.51
CA LEU A 71 -7.45 4.55 11.84
C LEU A 71 -8.43 5.73 11.96
N PRO A 72 -9.32 5.77 12.98
CA PRO A 72 -10.15 6.94 13.24
C PRO A 72 -9.30 8.21 13.48
N ASP A 73 -9.79 9.35 13.02
CA ASP A 73 -9.06 10.63 13.11
C ASP A 73 -8.88 11.11 14.55
N ASP A 74 -9.73 10.63 15.48
CA ASP A 74 -9.75 10.89 16.91
C ASP A 74 -9.11 9.78 17.75
N ALA A 75 -8.48 8.79 17.12
CA ALA A 75 -7.82 7.69 17.84
C ALA A 75 -6.77 8.19 18.82
N SER A 76 -6.79 7.67 20.06
CA SER A 76 -5.88 8.11 21.13
C SER A 76 -4.41 7.97 20.74
N ILE A 77 -4.05 6.86 20.12
CA ILE A 77 -2.69 6.64 19.62
C ILE A 77 -2.22 7.74 18.65
N LEU A 78 -3.10 8.25 17.80
CA LEU A 78 -2.79 9.33 16.86
C LEU A 78 -2.59 10.65 17.61
N ASN A 79 -3.41 10.91 18.63
CA ASN A 79 -3.28 12.08 19.48
C ASN A 79 -1.98 12.07 20.29
N HIS A 80 -1.57 10.90 20.80
CA HIS A 80 -0.27 10.76 21.48
C HIS A 80 0.90 11.01 20.53
N VAL A 81 0.86 10.46 19.33
CA VAL A 81 1.92 10.74 18.33
C VAL A 81 1.98 12.23 18.01
N ARG A 82 0.84 12.90 17.80
CA ARG A 82 0.80 14.36 17.55
C ARG A 82 1.36 15.18 18.70
N ALA A 83 1.03 14.81 19.94
CA ALA A 83 1.55 15.49 21.14
C ALA A 83 3.08 15.33 21.26
N VAL A 84 3.60 14.12 21.07
CA VAL A 84 5.03 13.84 21.08
C VAL A 84 5.74 14.56 19.92
N ASP A 85 5.16 14.57 18.75
CA ASP A 85 5.70 15.27 17.58
C ASP A 85 5.81 16.77 17.83
N ALA A 86 4.77 17.37 18.41
CA ALA A 86 4.79 18.79 18.80
C ALA A 86 5.90 19.06 19.82
N HIS A 87 6.05 18.21 20.85
CA HIS A 87 7.10 18.34 21.87
C HIS A 87 8.51 18.25 21.28
N LEU A 88 8.72 17.32 20.35
CA LEU A 88 10.02 17.10 19.69
C LEU A 88 10.24 18.03 18.49
N GLY A 89 9.30 18.91 18.13
CA GLY A 89 9.37 19.73 16.94
C GLY A 89 9.43 18.90 15.63
N ILE A 90 8.76 17.75 15.59
CA ILE A 90 8.65 16.90 14.41
C ILE A 90 7.39 17.31 13.63
N ARG A 91 7.53 17.47 12.32
CA ARG A 91 6.39 17.68 11.41
C ARG A 91 6.12 16.39 10.67
N SER A 92 5.16 15.62 11.16
CA SER A 92 4.71 14.39 10.50
C SER A 92 3.42 14.63 9.71
N GLN A 93 3.21 13.80 8.70
CA GLN A 93 1.98 13.73 7.92
C GLN A 93 1.43 12.32 7.98
N VAL A 94 0.11 12.21 7.98
CA VAL A 94 -0.58 10.92 7.91
C VAL A 94 -0.72 10.52 6.45
N HIS A 95 -0.32 9.30 6.12
CA HIS A 95 -0.41 8.74 4.79
C HIS A 95 -1.05 7.36 4.81
N CYS A 96 -1.82 7.04 3.79
CA CYS A 96 -2.25 5.68 3.53
C CYS A 96 -1.08 4.89 2.95
N ALA A 97 -0.65 3.85 3.65
CA ALA A 97 0.47 3.00 3.23
C ALA A 97 0.19 1.53 3.54
N SER A 98 0.82 0.63 2.79
CA SER A 98 0.78 -0.81 3.09
C SER A 98 1.88 -1.14 4.10
N THR A 99 1.50 -1.34 5.36
CA THR A 99 2.39 -1.65 6.48
C THR A 99 1.80 -2.77 7.34
N ASP A 100 2.51 -3.22 8.36
CA ASP A 100 2.01 -4.23 9.29
C ASP A 100 0.84 -3.71 10.15
N ALA A 101 0.62 -2.38 10.20
CA ALA A 101 -0.57 -1.79 10.82
C ALA A 101 -1.89 -2.19 10.12
N ASN A 102 -1.84 -2.65 8.87
CA ASN A 102 -3.03 -3.09 8.14
C ASN A 102 -3.78 -4.23 8.86
N ILE A 103 -3.04 -5.16 9.47
CA ILE A 103 -3.65 -6.31 10.15
C ILE A 103 -4.49 -5.88 11.36
N PRO A 104 -3.92 -5.19 12.38
CA PRO A 104 -4.72 -4.73 13.51
C PRO A 104 -5.84 -3.76 13.08
N LEU A 105 -5.60 -2.87 12.13
CA LEU A 105 -6.64 -1.96 11.63
C LEU A 105 -7.82 -2.71 11.00
N SER A 106 -7.57 -3.79 10.27
CA SER A 106 -8.63 -4.63 9.69
C SER A 106 -9.46 -5.37 10.75
N LEU A 107 -8.92 -5.51 11.95
CA LEU A 107 -9.59 -6.08 13.12
C LEU A 107 -10.23 -4.99 14.02
N ASN A 108 -10.30 -3.75 13.55
CA ASN A 108 -10.76 -2.58 14.30
C ASN A 108 -9.91 -2.28 15.55
N LEU A 109 -8.65 -2.71 15.56
CA LEU A 109 -7.69 -2.36 16.60
C LEU A 109 -6.90 -1.13 16.17
N PRO A 110 -6.79 -0.09 17.03
CA PRO A 110 -6.01 1.10 16.70
C PRO A 110 -4.53 0.75 16.50
N ALA A 111 -4.00 1.08 15.33
CA ALA A 111 -2.61 0.83 15.01
C ALA A 111 -2.05 1.90 14.08
N ILE A 112 -0.75 2.17 14.21
CA ILE A 112 -0.05 3.16 13.39
C ILE A 112 1.39 2.69 13.15
N SER A 113 1.91 2.96 11.98
CA SER A 113 3.32 2.79 11.65
C SER A 113 4.00 4.16 11.69
N ILE A 114 5.07 4.29 12.46
CA ILE A 114 5.83 5.55 12.59
C ILE A 114 7.30 5.33 12.27
N GLY A 115 7.95 6.35 11.73
CA GLY A 115 9.38 6.30 11.43
C GLY A 115 10.23 6.31 12.71
N ALA A 116 11.28 5.48 12.70
CA ALA A 116 12.25 5.35 13.80
C ALA A 116 13.45 6.32 13.70
N GLY A 117 13.33 7.37 12.88
CA GLY A 117 14.41 8.34 12.64
C GLY A 117 15.43 7.82 11.61
N GLY A 118 16.49 8.62 11.41
CA GLY A 118 17.45 8.40 10.33
C GLY A 118 16.97 8.99 9.01
N GLN A 119 17.73 8.75 7.95
CA GLN A 119 17.44 9.18 6.60
C GLN A 119 17.54 7.98 5.66
N GLY A 120 16.71 7.93 4.65
CA GLY A 120 16.74 6.86 3.65
C GLY A 120 16.29 7.36 2.30
N GLY A 121 16.66 6.64 1.26
CA GLY A 121 16.27 6.95 -0.10
C GLY A 121 16.40 5.74 -1.00
N GLY A 122 15.85 5.85 -2.22
CA GLY A 122 15.87 4.79 -3.20
C GLY A 122 15.05 3.55 -2.81
N ALA A 123 14.05 3.71 -1.93
CA ALA A 123 13.24 2.59 -1.45
C ALA A 123 12.73 1.71 -2.60
N HIS A 124 12.81 0.38 -2.41
CA HIS A 124 12.43 -0.64 -3.39
C HIS A 124 13.28 -0.66 -4.67
N THR A 125 14.48 -0.13 -4.64
CA THR A 125 15.43 -0.19 -5.75
C THR A 125 16.77 -0.80 -5.30
N PRO A 126 17.62 -1.27 -6.25
CA PRO A 126 18.97 -1.71 -5.90
C PRO A 126 19.88 -0.62 -5.32
N SER A 127 19.47 0.65 -5.42
CA SER A 127 20.16 1.82 -4.86
C SER A 127 19.59 2.28 -3.53
N GLU A 128 18.80 1.44 -2.86
CA GLU A 128 18.24 1.75 -1.55
C GLU A 128 19.36 1.94 -0.52
N TRP A 129 19.24 3.00 0.27
CA TRP A 129 20.23 3.33 1.29
C TRP A 129 19.55 3.84 2.57
N PHE A 130 20.24 3.66 3.70
CA PHE A 130 19.86 4.20 4.99
C PHE A 130 21.06 4.81 5.70
N HIS A 131 20.88 6.01 6.24
CA HIS A 131 21.86 6.71 7.07
C HIS A 131 21.29 6.91 8.48
N PRO A 132 21.98 6.42 9.54
CA PRO A 132 21.42 6.37 10.89
C PRO A 132 21.46 7.70 11.66
N ALA A 133 22.07 8.77 11.14
CA ALA A 133 22.11 10.07 11.83
C ALA A 133 20.69 10.59 12.12
N GLY A 134 20.43 11.04 13.35
CA GLY A 134 19.12 11.48 13.81
C GLY A 134 18.19 10.35 14.26
N ARG A 135 18.66 9.11 14.29
CA ARG A 135 17.87 7.96 14.74
C ARG A 135 17.49 8.06 16.22
N GLU A 136 18.35 8.62 17.06
CA GLU A 136 18.10 8.87 18.48
C GLU A 136 16.81 9.65 18.71
N ARG A 137 16.50 10.63 17.85
CA ARG A 137 15.26 11.39 17.91
C ARG A 137 14.02 10.55 17.60
N GLY A 138 14.13 9.64 16.61
CA GLY A 138 13.06 8.70 16.28
C GLY A 138 12.83 7.68 17.39
N LEU A 139 13.89 7.18 18.02
CA LEU A 139 13.79 6.27 19.18
C LEU A 139 13.16 6.97 20.38
N THR A 140 13.55 8.21 20.67
CA THR A 140 12.93 9.04 21.71
C THR A 140 11.44 9.21 21.44
N ARG A 141 11.05 9.50 20.20
CA ARG A 141 9.64 9.58 19.77
C ARG A 141 8.87 8.31 20.12
N ILE A 142 9.40 7.14 19.76
CA ILE A 142 8.76 5.84 20.03
C ILE A 142 8.60 5.63 21.55
N LEU A 143 9.65 5.88 22.34
CA LEU A 143 9.61 5.70 23.79
C LEU A 143 8.59 6.62 24.46
N LEU A 144 8.51 7.87 24.03
CA LEU A 144 7.52 8.82 24.58
C LEU A 144 6.08 8.43 24.23
N VAL A 145 5.83 7.98 22.99
CA VAL A 145 4.51 7.48 22.59
C VAL A 145 4.11 6.27 23.41
N LEU A 146 5.01 5.29 23.58
CA LEU A 146 4.77 4.11 24.41
C LEU A 146 4.50 4.51 25.87
N ALA A 147 5.25 5.45 26.42
CA ALA A 147 5.05 5.93 27.80
C ALA A 147 3.67 6.59 27.98
N LEU A 148 3.13 7.25 26.97
CA LEU A 148 1.78 7.82 27.03
C LEU A 148 0.72 6.73 26.94
N LEU A 149 0.87 5.76 26.02
CA LEU A 149 -0.05 4.63 25.86
C LEU A 149 -0.16 3.76 27.13
N LEU A 150 0.96 3.55 27.84
CA LEU A 150 0.98 2.79 29.11
C LEU A 150 0.30 3.50 30.28
N ARG A 151 -0.03 4.79 30.16
CA ARG A 151 -0.75 5.58 31.18
C ARG A 151 -2.26 5.64 30.91
N GLU A 152 -2.70 5.17 29.77
CA GLU A 152 -4.14 5.03 29.51
C GLU A 152 -4.70 3.92 30.41
N PRO A 153 -5.83 4.15 31.09
CA PRO A 153 -6.44 3.19 32.01
C PRO A 153 -7.04 1.99 31.28
#